data_acd3baaa7112083e0b2f91526b3f5d56
#
_entry.id   acd3baaa7112083e0b2f91526b3f5d56
#
_cell.length_a   1.000
_cell.length_b   1.000
_cell.length_c   1.000
_cell.angle_alpha   90.00
_cell.angle_beta   90.00
_cell.angle_gamma   90.00
#
_symmetry.space_group_name_H-M   'P 1'
#
loop_
_entity.id
_entity.type
_entity.pdbx_description
1 polymer ?
#
loop_
_entity_poly.entity_id
_entity_poly.type
_entity_poly.pdbx_seq_one_letter_code
_entity_poly.pdbx_strand_id
1 'polypeptide(L)'
;MIETTHPAALPVALIADMGQRARAAAGIVGALPTGSKLRALIAAAEALRDASPDILAANALDLAHGRGIGLSAAMLDRLMLDAGRIASMAAGVEAIAALPDPAGTMIDRTVRPNGLVLSRVRIPIGVIGIIYESRPNVTADAAALCVMAGNAVILRGGSEAVHSNRAIHAAFVRGLGEAGLPADIAQLVPTIDRAVVGAMLMADGLIDLIVPRGGKSLVARVQAEAKVPVLAHLDGINHVYVHASADPAMAEAIVVNAKLRRTGVCGAMETLLIDRAYPASEALLRALTNAGCEVRGDAAVRALDPSIAPAADADWDTEYLEAIVSAAIVDGVDEAMAHIAAHGSHHTDAIVAEDEGAANRFLAAVDSAIVLWNASTQFADGGEFGLGAEIGIATGRLHARGPVALEGLTTYKWVGRGTGQVRPC
;
A
#
# COMPACT_ATOMS: atom_id res chain seq x y z
N MET A 1 34.33 -8.16 35.15
CA MET A 1 33.06 -7.40 35.08
C MET A 1 32.28 -7.98 33.90
N ILE A 2 31.19 -8.68 34.17
CA ILE A 2 30.28 -9.19 33.13
C ILE A 2 29.42 -8.00 32.78
N GLU A 3 29.62 -7.42 31.59
CA GLU A 3 28.75 -6.40 31.05
C GLU A 3 27.34 -7.02 30.84
N THR A 4 26.43 -6.74 31.75
CA THR A 4 25.01 -7.05 31.58
C THR A 4 24.48 -6.11 30.49
N THR A 5 24.46 -6.58 29.25
CA THR A 5 23.80 -5.88 28.14
C THR A 5 22.35 -5.69 28.53
N HIS A 6 21.93 -4.44 28.65
CA HIS A 6 20.53 -4.07 28.94
C HIS A 6 19.62 -4.72 27.86
N PRO A 7 18.48 -5.38 28.24
CA PRO A 7 17.60 -6.06 27.26
C PRO A 7 17.18 -5.19 26.07
N ALA A 8 17.08 -3.87 26.25
CA ALA A 8 16.80 -2.90 25.19
C ALA A 8 17.98 -2.64 24.21
N ALA A 9 19.19 -2.99 24.56
CA ALA A 9 20.37 -2.75 23.71
C ALA A 9 20.49 -3.76 22.56
N LEU A 10 19.99 -4.99 22.73
CA LEU A 10 20.06 -6.05 21.72
C LEU A 10 19.25 -5.74 20.43
N PRO A 11 17.99 -5.27 20.47
CA PRO A 11 17.24 -4.89 19.28
C PRO A 11 17.88 -3.73 18.51
N VAL A 12 18.41 -2.73 19.20
CA VAL A 12 19.07 -1.57 18.58
C VAL A 12 20.38 -2.00 17.89
N ALA A 13 21.22 -2.82 18.54
CA ALA A 13 22.45 -3.33 17.96
C ALA A 13 22.18 -4.23 16.74
N LEU A 14 21.15 -5.08 16.81
CA LEU A 14 20.73 -5.91 15.68
C LEU A 14 20.33 -5.06 14.47
N ILE A 15 19.48 -4.05 14.66
CA ILE A 15 19.04 -3.19 13.55
C ILE A 15 20.17 -2.30 13.05
N ALA A 16 21.11 -1.89 13.91
CA ALA A 16 22.30 -1.16 13.48
C ALA A 16 23.18 -2.00 12.55
N ASP A 17 23.47 -3.26 12.90
CA ASP A 17 24.22 -4.19 12.06
C ASP A 17 23.50 -4.47 10.73
N MET A 18 22.22 -4.84 10.80
CA MET A 18 21.42 -5.09 9.60
C MET A 18 21.36 -3.85 8.68
N GLY A 19 21.17 -2.67 9.25
CA GLY A 19 21.11 -1.41 8.53
C GLY A 19 22.43 -1.09 7.82
N GLN A 20 23.57 -1.29 8.46
CA GLN A 20 24.89 -1.10 7.84
C GLN A 20 25.10 -2.05 6.65
N ARG A 21 24.78 -3.33 6.81
CA ARG A 21 24.87 -4.32 5.72
C ARG A 21 23.90 -3.99 4.58
N ALA A 22 22.65 -3.62 4.90
CA ALA A 22 21.67 -3.19 3.90
C ALA A 22 22.14 -1.93 3.15
N ARG A 23 22.77 -0.97 3.84
CA ARG A 23 23.31 0.26 3.23
C ARG A 23 24.41 -0.06 2.22
N ALA A 24 25.31 -0.98 2.54
CA ALA A 24 26.34 -1.45 1.62
C ALA A 24 25.70 -2.16 0.40
N ALA A 25 24.73 -3.03 0.65
CA ALA A 25 24.02 -3.76 -0.39
C ALA A 25 23.16 -2.83 -1.30
N ALA A 26 22.58 -1.76 -0.74
CA ALA A 26 21.85 -0.75 -1.51
C ALA A 26 22.74 -0.06 -2.55
N GLY A 27 24.01 0.21 -2.21
CA GLY A 27 24.99 0.74 -3.16
C GLY A 27 25.25 -0.21 -4.34
N ILE A 28 25.21 -1.51 -4.08
CA ILE A 28 25.40 -2.55 -5.12
C ILE A 28 24.16 -2.62 -6.01
N VAL A 29 22.96 -2.88 -5.42
CA VAL A 29 21.73 -3.10 -6.20
C VAL A 29 21.30 -1.84 -6.96
N GLY A 30 21.51 -0.65 -6.40
CA GLY A 30 21.20 0.63 -7.05
C GLY A 30 22.07 0.95 -8.28
N ALA A 31 23.24 0.31 -8.40
CA ALA A 31 24.13 0.45 -9.55
C ALA A 31 23.94 -0.64 -10.62
N LEU A 32 23.11 -1.66 -10.36
CA LEU A 32 22.90 -2.76 -11.31
C LEU A 32 22.17 -2.32 -12.57
N PRO A 33 22.58 -2.83 -13.73
CA PRO A 33 21.78 -2.75 -14.93
C PRO A 33 20.43 -3.46 -14.75
N THR A 34 19.38 -2.95 -15.38
CA THR A 34 18.02 -3.54 -15.35
C THR A 34 18.03 -5.05 -15.64
N GLY A 35 18.76 -5.51 -16.66
CA GLY A 35 18.85 -6.94 -17.01
C GLY A 35 19.45 -7.81 -15.90
N SER A 36 20.28 -7.25 -15.01
CA SER A 36 20.81 -8.01 -13.86
C SER A 36 19.76 -8.16 -12.76
N LYS A 37 18.99 -7.11 -12.48
CA LYS A 37 17.87 -7.16 -11.55
C LYS A 37 16.79 -8.13 -12.03
N LEU A 38 16.45 -8.08 -13.32
CA LEU A 38 15.50 -9.00 -13.96
C LEU A 38 15.94 -10.47 -13.78
N ARG A 39 17.18 -10.80 -14.15
CA ARG A 39 17.69 -12.19 -13.99
C ARG A 39 17.64 -12.66 -12.54
N ALA A 40 18.00 -11.80 -11.60
CA ALA A 40 17.98 -12.14 -10.18
C ALA A 40 16.56 -12.42 -9.67
N LEU A 41 15.57 -11.65 -10.10
CA LEU A 41 14.18 -11.86 -9.72
C LEU A 41 13.57 -13.11 -10.39
N ILE A 42 13.94 -13.42 -11.64
CA ILE A 42 13.55 -14.68 -12.29
C ILE A 42 14.13 -15.87 -11.52
N ALA A 43 15.43 -15.86 -11.19
CA ALA A 43 16.04 -16.91 -10.37
C ALA A 43 15.39 -17.03 -8.98
N ALA A 44 14.99 -15.89 -8.36
CA ALA A 44 14.27 -15.91 -7.11
C ALA A 44 12.87 -16.54 -7.25
N ALA A 45 12.16 -16.29 -8.35
CA ALA A 45 10.86 -16.90 -8.64
C ALA A 45 10.98 -18.43 -8.86
N GLU A 46 12.00 -18.87 -9.58
CA GLU A 46 12.32 -20.29 -9.76
C GLU A 46 12.63 -20.95 -8.41
N ALA A 47 13.49 -20.33 -7.60
CA ALA A 47 13.84 -20.81 -6.28
C ALA A 47 12.64 -20.91 -5.31
N LEU A 48 11.65 -20.01 -5.43
CA LEU A 48 10.38 -20.08 -4.68
C LEU A 48 9.55 -21.29 -5.11
N ARG A 49 9.47 -21.61 -6.40
CA ARG A 49 8.77 -22.80 -6.91
C ARG A 49 9.42 -24.09 -6.42
N ASP A 50 10.75 -24.16 -6.50
CA ASP A 50 11.53 -25.31 -6.06
C ASP A 50 11.39 -25.55 -4.55
N ALA A 51 11.31 -24.49 -3.76
CA ALA A 51 11.13 -24.54 -2.33
C ALA A 51 9.66 -24.76 -1.89
N SER A 52 8.72 -24.95 -2.82
CA SER A 52 7.29 -25.09 -2.50
C SER A 52 7.02 -26.15 -1.41
N PRO A 53 7.61 -27.35 -1.41
CA PRO A 53 7.41 -28.32 -0.33
C PRO A 53 7.85 -27.81 1.04
N ASP A 54 8.99 -27.13 1.12
CA ASP A 54 9.53 -26.58 2.38
C ASP A 54 8.69 -25.43 2.90
N ILE A 55 8.21 -24.55 1.99
CA ILE A 55 7.32 -23.43 2.32
C ILE A 55 5.98 -23.96 2.84
N LEU A 56 5.41 -25.00 2.22
CA LEU A 56 4.17 -25.63 2.67
C LEU A 56 4.32 -26.26 4.06
N ALA A 57 5.44 -26.96 4.30
CA ALA A 57 5.73 -27.53 5.59
C ALA A 57 5.87 -26.45 6.69
N ALA A 58 6.57 -25.36 6.39
CA ALA A 58 6.69 -24.21 7.28
C ALA A 58 5.34 -23.54 7.56
N ASN A 59 4.50 -23.40 6.52
CA ASN A 59 3.18 -22.79 6.64
C ASN A 59 2.22 -23.65 7.50
N ALA A 60 2.34 -24.97 7.42
CA ALA A 60 1.56 -25.87 8.28
C ALA A 60 1.85 -25.64 9.77
N LEU A 61 3.11 -25.32 10.15
CA LEU A 61 3.48 -24.96 11.52
C LEU A 61 2.83 -23.65 11.96
N ASP A 62 2.87 -22.63 11.12
CA ASP A 62 2.24 -21.32 11.38
C ASP A 62 0.72 -21.45 11.51
N LEU A 63 0.07 -22.22 10.64
CA LEU A 63 -1.38 -22.47 10.72
C LEU A 63 -1.77 -23.25 11.98
N ALA A 64 -0.97 -24.25 12.39
CA ALA A 64 -1.21 -24.98 13.65
C ALA A 64 -1.09 -24.05 14.85
N HIS A 65 -0.06 -23.22 14.89
CA HIS A 65 0.13 -22.19 15.92
C HIS A 65 -1.03 -21.19 15.92
N GLY A 66 -1.39 -20.64 14.73
CA GLY A 66 -2.47 -19.67 14.59
C GLY A 66 -3.83 -20.17 15.10
N ARG A 67 -4.16 -21.45 14.81
CA ARG A 67 -5.36 -22.10 15.38
C ARG A 67 -5.26 -22.22 16.90
N GLY A 68 -4.09 -22.58 17.41
CA GLY A 68 -3.83 -22.73 18.85
C GLY A 68 -4.01 -21.45 19.65
N ILE A 69 -3.68 -20.30 19.06
CA ILE A 69 -3.84 -18.97 19.68
C ILE A 69 -5.17 -18.28 19.32
N GLY A 70 -6.07 -18.97 18.59
CA GLY A 70 -7.42 -18.48 18.31
C GLY A 70 -7.50 -17.39 17.24
N LEU A 71 -6.64 -17.40 16.21
CA LEU A 71 -6.78 -16.49 15.09
C LEU A 71 -8.13 -16.66 14.39
N SER A 72 -8.74 -15.56 13.94
CA SER A 72 -10.01 -15.59 13.20
C SER A 72 -9.86 -16.36 11.87
N ALA A 73 -10.98 -16.86 11.34
CA ALA A 73 -11.00 -17.55 10.05
C ALA A 73 -10.40 -16.68 8.92
N ALA A 74 -10.69 -15.38 8.92
CA ALA A 74 -10.14 -14.43 7.96
C ALA A 74 -8.61 -14.27 8.09
N MET A 75 -8.06 -14.27 9.31
CA MET A 75 -6.62 -14.23 9.53
C MET A 75 -5.94 -15.53 9.13
N LEU A 76 -6.56 -16.68 9.41
CA LEU A 76 -6.07 -17.99 9.00
C LEU A 76 -6.07 -18.13 7.47
N ASP A 77 -7.10 -17.62 6.76
CA ASP A 77 -7.12 -17.61 5.30
C ASP A 77 -6.01 -16.72 4.71
N ARG A 78 -5.76 -15.55 5.29
CA ARG A 78 -4.64 -14.67 4.88
C ARG A 78 -3.28 -15.30 5.11
N LEU A 79 -3.14 -16.11 6.17
CA LEU A 79 -1.90 -16.80 6.54
C LEU A 79 -1.65 -18.04 5.69
N MET A 80 -2.72 -18.70 5.21
CA MET A 80 -2.66 -19.97 4.51
C MET A 80 -1.92 -19.84 3.18
N LEU A 81 -1.02 -20.78 2.93
CA LEU A 81 -0.40 -21.04 1.64
C LEU A 81 -0.75 -22.44 1.16
N ASP A 82 -1.03 -22.55 -0.11
CA ASP A 82 -1.12 -23.80 -0.88
C ASP A 82 -0.21 -23.71 -2.10
N ALA A 83 -0.12 -24.78 -2.86
CA ALA A 83 0.72 -24.82 -4.07
C ALA A 83 0.33 -23.75 -5.09
N GLY A 84 -0.97 -23.45 -5.22
CA GLY A 84 -1.48 -22.41 -6.13
C GLY A 84 -1.07 -21.00 -5.66
N ARG A 85 -1.16 -20.71 -4.36
CA ARG A 85 -0.75 -19.43 -3.79
C ARG A 85 0.77 -19.22 -3.88
N ILE A 86 1.58 -20.29 -3.72
CA ILE A 86 3.04 -20.22 -3.93
C ILE A 86 3.37 -19.99 -5.41
N ALA A 87 2.70 -20.71 -6.32
CA ALA A 87 2.88 -20.49 -7.75
C ALA A 87 2.49 -19.05 -8.16
N SER A 88 1.41 -18.51 -7.60
CA SER A 88 0.98 -17.12 -7.82
C SER A 88 1.99 -16.11 -7.27
N MET A 89 2.58 -16.37 -6.10
CA MET A 89 3.63 -15.54 -5.52
C MET A 89 4.87 -15.51 -6.44
N ALA A 90 5.33 -16.65 -6.94
CA ALA A 90 6.44 -16.72 -7.89
C ALA A 90 6.12 -16.00 -9.22
N ALA A 91 4.91 -16.17 -9.74
CA ALA A 91 4.44 -15.43 -10.93
C ALA A 91 4.37 -13.92 -10.68
N GLY A 92 4.00 -13.49 -9.47
CA GLY A 92 4.04 -12.09 -9.04
C GLY A 92 5.46 -11.50 -9.08
N VAL A 93 6.46 -12.25 -8.61
CA VAL A 93 7.87 -11.84 -8.69
C VAL A 93 8.33 -11.72 -10.15
N GLU A 94 7.93 -12.65 -11.05
CA GLU A 94 8.22 -12.55 -12.49
C GLU A 94 7.54 -11.34 -13.14
N ALA A 95 6.29 -11.07 -12.77
CA ALA A 95 5.57 -9.92 -13.27
C ALA A 95 6.27 -8.61 -12.85
N ILE A 96 6.74 -8.51 -11.60
CA ILE A 96 7.54 -7.37 -11.11
C ILE A 96 8.85 -7.25 -11.89
N ALA A 97 9.54 -8.38 -12.18
CA ALA A 97 10.76 -8.38 -12.95
C ALA A 97 10.58 -7.85 -14.39
N ALA A 98 9.38 -8.01 -14.96
CA ALA A 98 9.04 -7.53 -16.29
C ALA A 98 8.64 -6.05 -16.34
N LEU A 99 8.42 -5.39 -15.19
CA LEU A 99 8.06 -3.97 -15.15
C LEU A 99 9.23 -3.09 -15.60
N PRO A 100 8.93 -1.91 -16.16
CA PRO A 100 9.96 -0.91 -16.48
C PRO A 100 10.75 -0.50 -15.24
N ASP A 101 12.08 -0.58 -15.31
CA ASP A 101 12.97 -0.13 -14.25
C ASP A 101 12.97 1.40 -14.18
N PRO A 102 12.54 2.01 -13.07
CA PRO A 102 12.53 3.46 -12.96
C PRO A 102 13.93 4.06 -12.72
N ALA A 103 14.87 3.28 -12.14
CA ALA A 103 16.17 3.79 -11.77
C ALA A 103 16.99 4.21 -13.00
N GLY A 104 17.57 5.42 -12.96
CA GLY A 104 18.31 5.98 -14.06
C GLY A 104 17.46 6.68 -15.13
N THR A 105 16.12 6.61 -15.07
CA THR A 105 15.25 7.31 -16.03
C THR A 105 15.29 8.82 -15.82
N MET A 106 15.24 9.56 -16.92
CA MET A 106 15.21 11.03 -16.89
C MET A 106 13.76 11.51 -16.73
N ILE A 107 13.50 12.29 -15.69
CA ILE A 107 12.19 12.88 -15.41
C ILE A 107 11.98 14.11 -16.33
N ASP A 108 12.97 15.01 -16.33
CA ASP A 108 12.96 16.21 -17.15
C ASP A 108 14.37 16.71 -17.47
N ARG A 109 14.44 17.66 -18.41
CA ARG A 109 15.67 18.29 -18.84
C ARG A 109 15.40 19.76 -19.19
N THR A 110 16.25 20.65 -18.65
CA THR A 110 16.18 22.09 -18.90
C THR A 110 17.54 22.63 -19.30
N VAL A 111 17.61 23.46 -20.36
CA VAL A 111 18.81 24.20 -20.75
C VAL A 111 18.70 25.62 -20.18
N ARG A 112 19.71 26.03 -19.40
CA ARG A 112 19.74 27.37 -18.79
C ARG A 112 20.23 28.37 -19.79
N PRO A 113 19.95 29.70 -19.65
CA PRO A 113 20.41 30.76 -20.58
C PRO A 113 21.92 30.79 -20.78
N ASN A 114 22.70 30.36 -19.80
CA ASN A 114 24.16 30.26 -19.88
C ASN A 114 24.68 28.95 -20.52
N GLY A 115 23.77 28.10 -21.03
CA GLY A 115 24.12 26.83 -21.67
C GLY A 115 24.31 25.65 -20.73
N LEU A 116 24.17 25.84 -19.38
CA LEU A 116 24.20 24.74 -18.45
C LEU A 116 22.94 23.84 -18.62
N VAL A 117 23.13 22.55 -18.83
CA VAL A 117 22.05 21.58 -18.96
C VAL A 117 21.80 20.93 -17.63
N LEU A 118 20.59 21.05 -17.11
CA LEU A 118 20.13 20.41 -15.87
C LEU A 118 19.11 19.32 -16.19
N SER A 119 19.25 18.17 -15.57
CA SER A 119 18.28 17.06 -15.69
C SER A 119 17.95 16.51 -14.31
N ARG A 120 16.70 16.12 -14.08
CA ARG A 120 16.34 15.26 -12.93
C ARG A 120 16.37 13.82 -13.39
N VAL A 121 17.08 12.98 -12.63
CA VAL A 121 17.23 11.55 -12.94
C VAL A 121 16.79 10.77 -11.72
N ARG A 122 15.92 9.77 -11.91
CA ARG A 122 15.44 8.89 -10.83
C ARG A 122 16.60 8.08 -10.27
N ILE A 123 16.62 7.94 -8.96
CA ILE A 123 17.54 7.08 -8.22
C ILE A 123 16.76 6.28 -7.17
N PRO A 124 17.23 5.10 -6.75
CA PRO A 124 16.65 4.38 -5.62
C PRO A 124 16.61 5.25 -4.35
N ILE A 125 15.65 4.98 -3.47
CA ILE A 125 15.59 5.61 -2.14
C ILE A 125 16.80 5.17 -1.30
N GLY A 126 17.11 3.86 -1.31
CA GLY A 126 18.24 3.30 -0.58
C GLY A 126 17.86 2.03 0.19
N VAL A 127 17.60 2.15 1.50
CA VAL A 127 17.19 1.03 2.36
C VAL A 127 15.75 1.23 2.79
N ILE A 128 14.90 0.24 2.50
CA ILE A 128 13.48 0.26 2.83
C ILE A 128 13.19 -0.76 3.93
N GLY A 129 12.56 -0.32 5.02
CA GLY A 129 12.05 -1.19 6.08
C GLY A 129 10.59 -1.55 5.82
N ILE A 130 10.25 -2.83 5.76
CA ILE A 130 8.87 -3.31 5.58
C ILE A 130 8.44 -4.04 6.85
N ILE A 131 7.38 -3.54 7.50
CA ILE A 131 6.81 -4.16 8.70
C ILE A 131 5.42 -4.68 8.34
N TYR A 132 5.21 -6.01 8.38
CA TYR A 132 3.97 -6.62 7.88
C TYR A 132 3.44 -7.72 8.79
N GLU A 133 2.12 -7.97 8.69
CA GLU A 133 1.37 -8.93 9.51
C GLU A 133 0.56 -9.87 8.60
N SER A 134 0.45 -11.14 9.03
CA SER A 134 -0.49 -12.16 8.51
C SER A 134 -0.55 -12.32 6.98
N ARG A 135 0.55 -12.03 6.27
CA ARG A 135 0.62 -12.12 4.81
C ARG A 135 2.00 -12.61 4.38
N PRO A 136 2.28 -13.94 4.41
CA PRO A 136 3.61 -14.47 4.09
C PRO A 136 4.12 -14.09 2.70
N ASN A 137 3.23 -13.95 1.70
CA ASN A 137 3.58 -13.52 0.33
C ASN A 137 4.27 -12.15 0.28
N VAL A 138 3.98 -11.24 1.22
CA VAL A 138 4.63 -9.93 1.28
C VAL A 138 6.14 -10.04 1.40
N THR A 139 6.65 -11.13 1.98
CA THR A 139 8.09 -11.42 2.05
C THR A 139 8.75 -11.41 0.67
N ALA A 140 8.14 -12.03 -0.32
CA ALA A 140 8.65 -12.08 -1.70
C ALA A 140 8.26 -10.84 -2.51
N ASP A 141 6.98 -10.43 -2.44
CA ASP A 141 6.43 -9.31 -3.23
C ASP A 141 7.14 -8.00 -2.91
N ALA A 142 7.28 -7.67 -1.61
CA ALA A 142 7.95 -6.45 -1.18
C ALA A 142 9.47 -6.48 -1.48
N ALA A 143 10.11 -7.63 -1.30
CA ALA A 143 11.52 -7.78 -1.65
C ALA A 143 11.75 -7.59 -3.16
N ALA A 144 10.90 -8.19 -4.00
CA ALA A 144 11.00 -8.06 -5.45
C ALA A 144 10.82 -6.60 -5.92
N LEU A 145 9.80 -5.89 -5.40
CA LEU A 145 9.59 -4.47 -5.70
C LEU A 145 10.80 -3.61 -5.29
N CYS A 146 11.34 -3.83 -4.09
CA CYS A 146 12.52 -3.10 -3.63
C CYS A 146 13.73 -3.37 -4.53
N VAL A 147 14.02 -4.64 -4.84
CA VAL A 147 15.15 -5.03 -5.69
C VAL A 147 15.00 -4.44 -7.10
N MET A 148 13.80 -4.53 -7.71
CA MET A 148 13.57 -4.00 -9.06
C MET A 148 13.72 -2.48 -9.11
N ALA A 149 13.29 -1.76 -8.08
CA ALA A 149 13.50 -0.31 -7.95
C ALA A 149 14.95 0.06 -7.55
N GLY A 150 15.83 -0.93 -7.28
CA GLY A 150 17.23 -0.71 -6.94
C GLY A 150 17.51 -0.47 -5.45
N ASN A 151 16.57 -0.83 -4.55
CA ASN A 151 16.69 -0.66 -3.10
C ASN A 151 17.10 -1.97 -2.41
N ALA A 152 17.82 -1.86 -1.31
CA ALA A 152 17.89 -2.94 -0.31
C ALA A 152 16.65 -2.89 0.61
N VAL A 153 16.30 -4.03 1.21
CA VAL A 153 15.13 -4.14 2.07
C VAL A 153 15.42 -4.88 3.36
N ILE A 154 14.87 -4.38 4.47
CA ILE A 154 14.83 -5.06 5.77
C ILE A 154 13.37 -5.41 6.06
N LEU A 155 13.06 -6.70 6.07
CA LEU A 155 11.73 -7.27 6.24
C LEU A 155 11.51 -7.65 7.71
N ARG A 156 10.39 -7.24 8.29
CA ARG A 156 9.95 -7.65 9.62
C ARG A 156 8.52 -8.18 9.55
N GLY A 157 8.38 -9.49 9.42
CA GLY A 157 7.09 -10.17 9.40
C GLY A 157 6.52 -10.43 10.80
N GLY A 158 5.20 -10.61 10.88
CA GLY A 158 4.49 -10.95 12.09
C GLY A 158 4.92 -12.28 12.70
N SER A 159 4.72 -12.45 14.00
CA SER A 159 5.07 -13.66 14.72
C SER A 159 4.23 -14.88 14.32
N GLU A 160 3.02 -14.65 13.83
CA GLU A 160 2.08 -15.66 13.37
C GLU A 160 2.50 -16.35 12.05
N ALA A 161 3.46 -15.75 11.31
CA ALA A 161 3.93 -16.24 10.02
C ALA A 161 5.46 -16.51 10.00
N VAL A 162 6.07 -16.69 11.16
CA VAL A 162 7.53 -16.71 11.30
C VAL A 162 8.20 -17.84 10.50
N HIS A 163 7.61 -19.02 10.45
CA HIS A 163 8.16 -20.17 9.73
C HIS A 163 8.02 -19.96 8.22
N SER A 164 6.84 -19.56 7.75
CA SER A 164 6.59 -19.26 6.34
C SER A 164 7.49 -18.14 5.82
N ASN A 165 7.58 -17.03 6.57
CA ASN A 165 8.43 -15.89 6.19
C ASN A 165 9.89 -16.29 6.05
N ARG A 166 10.42 -17.14 6.97
CA ARG A 166 11.80 -17.65 6.89
C ARG A 166 12.02 -18.54 5.68
N ALA A 167 11.08 -19.46 5.39
CA ALA A 167 11.19 -20.36 4.23
C ALA A 167 11.15 -19.60 2.90
N ILE A 168 10.22 -18.65 2.76
CA ILE A 168 10.09 -17.79 1.58
C ILE A 168 11.35 -16.93 1.41
N HIS A 169 11.79 -16.27 2.47
CA HIS A 169 13.00 -15.43 2.43
C HIS A 169 14.24 -16.24 2.05
N ALA A 170 14.44 -17.43 2.62
CA ALA A 170 15.56 -18.29 2.29
C ALA A 170 15.57 -18.69 0.83
N ALA A 171 14.41 -19.05 0.25
CA ALA A 171 14.27 -19.35 -1.15
C ALA A 171 14.56 -18.12 -2.04
N PHE A 172 13.99 -16.96 -1.70
CA PHE A 172 14.20 -15.71 -2.43
C PHE A 172 15.69 -15.31 -2.48
N VAL A 173 16.35 -15.32 -1.32
CA VAL A 173 17.78 -14.97 -1.21
C VAL A 173 18.68 -15.99 -1.92
N ARG A 174 18.32 -17.28 -1.90
CA ARG A 174 19.03 -18.31 -2.68
C ARG A 174 19.03 -17.94 -4.17
N GLY A 175 17.88 -17.59 -4.72
CA GLY A 175 17.79 -17.19 -6.14
C GLY A 175 18.58 -15.91 -6.44
N LEU A 176 18.58 -14.90 -5.53
CA LEU A 176 19.48 -13.75 -5.68
C LEU A 176 20.95 -14.18 -5.73
N GLY A 177 21.35 -15.11 -4.86
CA GLY A 177 22.73 -15.64 -4.80
C GLY A 177 23.13 -16.40 -6.06
N GLU A 178 22.21 -17.18 -6.66
CA GLU A 178 22.41 -17.88 -7.94
C GLU A 178 22.66 -16.88 -9.09
N ALA A 179 22.06 -15.70 -9.01
CA ALA A 179 22.32 -14.59 -9.93
C ALA A 179 23.57 -13.76 -9.57
N GLY A 180 24.33 -14.15 -8.53
CA GLY A 180 25.54 -13.47 -8.09
C GLY A 180 25.34 -12.24 -7.24
N LEU A 181 24.15 -12.06 -6.66
CA LEU A 181 23.83 -10.91 -5.80
C LEU A 181 24.03 -11.25 -4.31
N PRO A 182 24.45 -10.28 -3.48
CA PRO A 182 24.63 -10.50 -2.05
C PRO A 182 23.27 -10.68 -1.34
N ALA A 183 23.24 -11.58 -0.36
CA ALA A 183 22.06 -11.86 0.46
C ALA A 183 21.54 -10.62 1.22
N ASP A 184 22.41 -9.69 1.55
CA ASP A 184 22.09 -8.49 2.31
C ASP A 184 21.22 -7.46 1.54
N ILE A 185 20.94 -7.69 0.25
CA ILE A 185 19.99 -6.92 -0.51
C ILE A 185 18.56 -7.11 0.04
N ALA A 186 18.22 -8.31 0.50
CA ALA A 186 16.95 -8.60 1.13
C ALA A 186 17.21 -9.32 2.47
N GLN A 187 17.01 -8.63 3.57
CA GLN A 187 17.23 -9.16 4.91
C GLN A 187 15.89 -9.39 5.62
N LEU A 188 15.78 -10.49 6.37
CA LEU A 188 14.64 -10.75 7.25
C LEU A 188 15.11 -10.66 8.72
N VAL A 189 14.41 -9.87 9.52
CA VAL A 189 14.65 -9.77 10.97
C VAL A 189 14.52 -11.17 11.61
N PRO A 190 15.55 -11.70 12.27
CA PRO A 190 15.60 -13.10 12.70
C PRO A 190 14.79 -13.39 13.96
N THR A 191 14.21 -12.37 14.60
CA THR A 191 13.48 -12.48 15.88
C THR A 191 12.05 -11.98 15.77
N ILE A 192 11.18 -12.53 16.60
CA ILE A 192 9.77 -12.09 16.78
C ILE A 192 9.63 -10.97 17.82
N ASP A 193 10.72 -10.55 18.47
CA ASP A 193 10.69 -9.50 19.49
C ASP A 193 10.10 -8.20 18.91
N ARG A 194 9.04 -7.69 19.57
CA ARG A 194 8.37 -6.45 19.17
C ARG A 194 9.23 -5.19 19.40
N ALA A 195 10.25 -5.26 20.25
CA ALA A 195 11.15 -4.15 20.48
C ALA A 195 11.99 -3.81 19.24
N VAL A 196 12.21 -4.79 18.35
CA VAL A 196 12.91 -4.57 17.07
C VAL A 196 12.12 -3.62 16.16
N VAL A 197 10.79 -3.63 16.20
CA VAL A 197 9.97 -2.65 15.45
C VAL A 197 10.32 -1.23 15.89
N GLY A 198 10.35 -0.96 17.21
CA GLY A 198 10.77 0.35 17.73
C GLY A 198 12.18 0.73 17.30
N ALA A 199 13.12 -0.24 17.29
CA ALA A 199 14.49 0.00 16.81
C ALA A 199 14.53 0.36 15.31
N MET A 200 13.71 -0.29 14.46
CA MET A 200 13.60 0.07 13.04
C MET A 200 13.02 1.48 12.84
N LEU A 201 11.98 1.84 13.59
CA LEU A 201 11.35 3.17 13.50
C LEU A 201 12.31 4.30 13.89
N MET A 202 13.31 4.01 14.73
CA MET A 202 14.31 4.97 15.19
C MET A 202 15.62 4.94 14.38
N ALA A 203 15.73 4.07 13.36
CA ALA A 203 16.97 3.80 12.61
C ALA A 203 17.24 4.84 11.50
N ASP A 204 17.06 6.11 11.80
CA ASP A 204 17.39 7.22 10.88
C ASP A 204 18.85 7.14 10.44
N GLY A 205 19.12 7.42 9.15
CA GLY A 205 20.41 7.26 8.51
C GLY A 205 20.80 5.81 8.14
N LEU A 206 20.10 4.80 8.67
CA LEU A 206 20.28 3.38 8.31
C LEU A 206 19.15 2.85 7.44
N ILE A 207 17.92 3.27 7.74
CA ILE A 207 16.71 3.01 6.93
C ILE A 207 16.21 4.35 6.40
N ASP A 208 15.86 4.43 5.13
CA ASP A 208 15.44 5.67 4.47
C ASP A 208 13.91 5.82 4.41
N LEU A 209 13.18 4.71 4.45
CA LEU A 209 11.73 4.67 4.36
C LEU A 209 11.19 3.45 5.10
N ILE A 210 10.11 3.63 5.87
CA ILE A 210 9.33 2.54 6.48
C ILE A 210 7.99 2.42 5.77
N VAL A 211 7.61 1.19 5.44
CA VAL A 211 6.28 0.85 4.89
C VAL A 211 5.62 -0.18 5.80
N PRO A 212 4.62 0.21 6.60
CA PRO A 212 3.81 -0.74 7.37
C PRO A 212 2.75 -1.40 6.49
N ARG A 213 2.55 -2.71 6.67
CA ARG A 213 1.55 -3.55 5.98
C ARG A 213 0.81 -4.42 6.98
N GLY A 214 -0.12 -3.85 7.72
CA GLY A 214 -0.87 -4.55 8.77
C GLY A 214 -2.13 -3.82 9.16
N GLY A 215 -2.68 -4.16 10.32
CA GLY A 215 -3.89 -3.52 10.84
C GLY A 215 -3.65 -2.08 11.33
N LYS A 216 -4.76 -1.37 11.55
CA LYS A 216 -4.79 0.03 12.01
C LYS A 216 -3.86 0.31 13.20
N SER A 217 -3.80 -0.59 14.17
CA SER A 217 -2.96 -0.42 15.37
C SER A 217 -1.46 -0.39 15.05
N LEU A 218 -0.99 -1.24 14.10
CA LEU A 218 0.39 -1.21 13.65
C LEU A 218 0.70 0.08 12.91
N VAL A 219 -0.15 0.48 11.97
CA VAL A 219 0.06 1.69 11.16
C VAL A 219 0.06 2.93 12.05
N ALA A 220 -0.91 3.07 12.96
CA ALA A 220 -0.98 4.18 13.90
C ALA A 220 0.29 4.27 14.79
N ARG A 221 0.77 3.13 15.29
CA ARG A 221 2.01 3.07 16.06
C ARG A 221 3.22 3.53 15.22
N VAL A 222 3.34 3.03 13.99
CA VAL A 222 4.43 3.42 13.10
C VAL A 222 4.42 4.90 12.81
N GLN A 223 3.26 5.48 12.49
CA GLN A 223 3.12 6.92 12.25
C GLN A 223 3.44 7.78 13.47
N ALA A 224 3.11 7.31 14.68
CA ALA A 224 3.34 8.06 15.92
C ALA A 224 4.80 7.99 16.40
N GLU A 225 5.48 6.84 16.21
CA GLU A 225 6.79 6.58 16.81
C GLU A 225 7.96 6.77 15.84
N ALA A 226 7.74 6.75 14.51
CA ALA A 226 8.82 6.74 13.54
C ALA A 226 9.55 8.08 13.44
N LYS A 227 10.89 8.03 13.49
CA LYS A 227 11.78 9.10 13.03
C LYS A 227 12.17 8.94 11.56
N VAL A 228 12.17 7.71 11.07
CA VAL A 228 12.34 7.41 9.65
C VAL A 228 11.07 7.82 8.89
N PRO A 229 11.15 8.40 7.70
CA PRO A 229 9.99 8.68 6.86
C PRO A 229 9.09 7.45 6.68
N VAL A 230 7.77 7.66 6.72
CA VAL A 230 6.77 6.59 6.62
C VAL A 230 5.89 6.79 5.40
N LEU A 231 5.63 5.70 4.69
CA LEU A 231 4.72 5.63 3.56
C LEU A 231 3.58 4.66 3.92
N ALA A 232 2.39 5.22 4.21
CA ALA A 232 1.26 4.45 4.74
C ALA A 232 -0.08 5.14 4.49
N HIS A 233 -1.17 4.38 4.65
CA HIS A 233 -2.50 4.86 4.99
C HIS A 233 -2.95 4.22 6.31
N LEU A 234 -3.79 4.92 7.05
CA LEU A 234 -4.32 4.41 8.31
C LEU A 234 -5.62 3.65 8.09
N ASP A 235 -6.55 4.25 7.36
CA ASP A 235 -7.89 3.78 7.07
C ASP A 235 -8.27 4.02 5.61
N GLY A 236 -9.25 3.26 5.11
CA GLY A 236 -9.89 3.46 3.81
C GLY A 236 -11.34 3.95 3.97
N ILE A 237 -11.59 5.09 4.63
CA ILE A 237 -12.93 5.67 4.74
C ILE A 237 -13.22 6.42 3.44
N ASN A 238 -13.74 5.69 2.46
CA ASN A 238 -13.96 6.18 1.11
C ASN A 238 -15.42 6.59 0.90
N HIS A 239 -15.62 7.64 0.10
CA HIS A 239 -16.95 8.15 -0.23
C HIS A 239 -17.27 7.95 -1.70
N VAL A 240 -18.53 7.68 -1.99
CA VAL A 240 -19.11 7.87 -3.31
C VAL A 240 -20.22 8.91 -3.20
N TYR A 241 -20.06 10.03 -3.90
CA TYR A 241 -21.08 11.06 -4.01
C TYR A 241 -21.87 10.89 -5.31
N VAL A 242 -23.17 10.72 -5.21
CA VAL A 242 -24.09 10.61 -6.35
C VAL A 242 -24.78 11.97 -6.54
N HIS A 243 -24.36 12.68 -7.59
CA HIS A 243 -24.86 14.01 -7.93
C HIS A 243 -26.28 13.94 -8.54
N ALA A 244 -27.01 15.05 -8.48
CA ALA A 244 -28.37 15.18 -9.04
C ALA A 244 -28.49 14.77 -10.53
N SER A 245 -27.42 14.96 -11.32
CA SER A 245 -27.37 14.62 -12.75
C SER A 245 -26.93 13.18 -13.03
N ALA A 246 -26.68 12.36 -12.03
CA ALA A 246 -26.18 11.01 -12.25
C ALA A 246 -27.20 10.13 -13.00
N ASP A 247 -26.73 9.37 -13.99
CA ASP A 247 -27.52 8.31 -14.61
C ASP A 247 -27.84 7.22 -13.57
N PRO A 248 -29.11 6.84 -13.39
CA PRO A 248 -29.50 5.89 -12.34
C PRO A 248 -28.88 4.51 -12.48
N ALA A 249 -28.72 3.99 -13.70
CA ALA A 249 -28.15 2.66 -13.91
C ALA A 249 -26.64 2.65 -13.64
N MET A 250 -25.94 3.70 -14.05
CA MET A 250 -24.52 3.90 -13.75
C MET A 250 -24.29 4.09 -12.25
N ALA A 251 -25.10 4.89 -11.57
CA ALA A 251 -24.99 5.13 -10.14
C ALA A 251 -25.19 3.83 -9.35
N GLU A 252 -26.22 3.03 -9.67
CA GLU A 252 -26.45 1.73 -9.04
C GLU A 252 -25.25 0.80 -9.24
N ALA A 253 -24.79 0.64 -10.49
CA ALA A 253 -23.66 -0.24 -10.80
C ALA A 253 -22.40 0.15 -10.04
N ILE A 254 -22.06 1.44 -9.98
CA ILE A 254 -20.87 1.95 -9.30
C ILE A 254 -20.98 1.76 -7.78
N VAL A 255 -22.10 2.17 -7.18
CA VAL A 255 -22.32 2.15 -5.73
C VAL A 255 -22.33 0.72 -5.19
N VAL A 256 -23.05 -0.20 -5.85
CA VAL A 256 -23.08 -1.62 -5.46
C VAL A 256 -21.69 -2.25 -5.61
N ASN A 257 -21.00 -2.00 -6.73
CA ASN A 257 -19.63 -2.50 -6.94
C ASN A 257 -18.65 -1.91 -5.91
N ALA A 258 -18.70 -0.60 -5.65
CA ALA A 258 -17.79 0.09 -4.74
C ALA A 258 -17.86 -0.49 -3.32
N LYS A 259 -19.04 -0.91 -2.84
CA LYS A 259 -19.18 -1.53 -1.52
C LYS A 259 -19.02 -3.04 -1.54
N LEU A 260 -19.66 -3.76 -2.46
CA LEU A 260 -19.90 -5.19 -2.32
C LEU A 260 -19.00 -6.11 -3.16
N ARG A 261 -18.23 -5.58 -4.12
CA ARG A 261 -17.24 -6.39 -4.87
C ARG A 261 -16.26 -7.09 -3.93
N ARG A 262 -15.69 -6.34 -2.99
CA ARG A 262 -14.81 -6.85 -1.91
C ARG A 262 -14.90 -5.88 -0.72
N THR A 263 -15.61 -6.26 0.31
CA THR A 263 -15.85 -5.41 1.50
C THR A 263 -14.59 -5.19 2.33
N GLY A 264 -13.71 -6.19 2.43
CA GLY A 264 -12.53 -6.19 3.31
C GLY A 264 -11.26 -5.57 2.71
N VAL A 265 -11.38 -4.66 1.72
CA VAL A 265 -10.25 -3.93 1.12
C VAL A 265 -10.39 -2.43 1.36
N CYS A 266 -9.26 -1.74 1.48
CA CYS A 266 -9.21 -0.31 1.77
C CYS A 266 -9.80 0.59 0.66
N GLY A 267 -10.05 0.05 -0.54
CA GLY A 267 -10.75 0.74 -1.64
C GLY A 267 -12.29 0.58 -1.60
N ALA A 268 -12.85 -0.16 -0.62
CA ALA A 268 -14.31 -0.28 -0.50
C ALA A 268 -14.94 1.05 -0.07
N MET A 269 -16.13 1.36 -0.61
CA MET A 269 -16.91 2.51 -0.15
C MET A 269 -17.41 2.29 1.28
N GLU A 270 -17.20 3.27 2.16
CA GLU A 270 -17.72 3.24 3.54
C GLU A 270 -18.84 4.25 3.77
N THR A 271 -18.88 5.31 2.95
CA THR A 271 -19.94 6.32 3.01
C THR A 271 -20.51 6.63 1.61
N LEU A 272 -21.83 6.59 1.50
CA LEU A 272 -22.61 7.01 0.33
C LEU A 272 -23.23 8.38 0.60
N LEU A 273 -22.88 9.38 -0.20
CA LEU A 273 -23.47 10.70 -0.18
C LEU A 273 -24.42 10.84 -1.38
N ILE A 274 -25.65 11.20 -1.17
CA ILE A 274 -26.67 11.33 -2.22
C ILE A 274 -27.14 12.78 -2.28
N ASP A 275 -27.07 13.40 -3.47
CA ASP A 275 -27.63 14.73 -3.70
C ASP A 275 -29.13 14.73 -3.41
N ARG A 276 -29.62 15.71 -2.68
CA ARG A 276 -31.05 15.86 -2.35
C ARG A 276 -31.93 15.91 -3.61
N ALA A 277 -31.41 16.48 -4.70
CA ALA A 277 -32.12 16.59 -5.98
C ALA A 277 -31.98 15.34 -6.87
N TYR A 278 -31.24 14.30 -6.42
CA TYR A 278 -31.11 13.06 -7.18
C TYR A 278 -32.42 12.27 -7.18
N PRO A 279 -33.05 12.01 -8.37
CA PRO A 279 -34.39 11.52 -8.44
C PRO A 279 -34.57 10.03 -8.06
N ALA A 280 -33.48 9.25 -8.06
CA ALA A 280 -33.52 7.80 -7.84
C ALA A 280 -32.96 7.36 -6.49
N SER A 281 -32.90 8.25 -5.48
CA SER A 281 -32.30 8.00 -4.17
C SER A 281 -32.83 6.73 -3.48
N GLU A 282 -34.16 6.56 -3.44
CA GLU A 282 -34.85 5.41 -2.84
C GLU A 282 -34.51 4.08 -3.56
N ALA A 283 -34.46 4.12 -4.91
CA ALA A 283 -34.08 2.95 -5.71
C ALA A 283 -32.61 2.54 -5.45
N LEU A 284 -31.71 3.51 -5.33
CA LEU A 284 -30.30 3.29 -5.05
C LEU A 284 -30.08 2.65 -3.67
N LEU A 285 -30.77 3.15 -2.63
CA LEU A 285 -30.72 2.57 -1.28
C LEU A 285 -31.27 1.13 -1.29
N ARG A 286 -32.37 0.89 -1.99
CA ARG A 286 -32.91 -0.47 -2.16
C ARG A 286 -31.97 -1.42 -2.91
N ALA A 287 -31.23 -0.93 -3.89
CA ALA A 287 -30.26 -1.76 -4.60
C ALA A 287 -29.17 -2.29 -3.64
N LEU A 288 -28.66 -1.46 -2.74
CA LEU A 288 -27.72 -1.87 -1.70
C LEU A 288 -28.31 -2.89 -0.74
N THR A 289 -29.48 -2.61 -0.18
CA THR A 289 -30.14 -3.52 0.79
C THR A 289 -30.51 -4.86 0.15
N ASN A 290 -31.02 -4.87 -1.09
CA ASN A 290 -31.32 -6.09 -1.84
C ASN A 290 -30.05 -6.92 -2.16
N ALA A 291 -28.92 -6.27 -2.31
CA ALA A 291 -27.62 -6.93 -2.49
C ALA A 291 -26.98 -7.41 -1.17
N GLY A 292 -27.70 -7.28 -0.04
CA GLY A 292 -27.25 -7.75 1.28
C GLY A 292 -26.36 -6.78 2.04
N CYS A 293 -26.38 -5.48 1.70
CA CYS A 293 -25.66 -4.46 2.44
C CYS A 293 -26.55 -3.87 3.55
N GLU A 294 -26.04 -3.81 4.78
CA GLU A 294 -26.63 -3.00 5.85
C GLU A 294 -26.37 -1.53 5.55
N VAL A 295 -27.45 -0.72 5.46
CA VAL A 295 -27.34 0.73 5.31
C VAL A 295 -27.64 1.38 6.65
N ARG A 296 -26.78 2.31 7.08
CA ARG A 296 -26.98 3.18 8.25
C ARG A 296 -27.15 4.61 7.74
N GLY A 297 -28.37 5.15 7.89
CA GLY A 297 -28.76 6.41 7.29
C GLY A 297 -28.89 7.56 8.28
N ASP A 298 -28.63 8.77 7.79
CA ASP A 298 -29.05 9.99 8.46
C ASP A 298 -30.57 10.12 8.53
N ALA A 299 -31.09 11.17 9.13
CA ALA A 299 -32.53 11.39 9.26
C ALA A 299 -33.22 11.54 7.88
N ALA A 300 -32.55 12.11 6.88
CA ALA A 300 -33.11 12.32 5.55
C ALA A 300 -33.16 11.01 4.74
N VAL A 301 -32.13 10.18 4.81
CA VAL A 301 -32.11 8.81 4.23
C VAL A 301 -33.23 7.96 4.85
N ARG A 302 -33.39 8.00 6.18
CA ARG A 302 -34.46 7.27 6.89
C ARG A 302 -35.86 7.78 6.62
N ALA A 303 -36.00 9.03 6.19
CA ALA A 303 -37.28 9.52 5.72
C ALA A 303 -37.70 8.92 4.35
N LEU A 304 -36.72 8.51 3.52
CA LEU A 304 -36.98 7.79 2.26
C LEU A 304 -37.31 6.31 2.52
N ASP A 305 -36.61 5.67 3.46
CA ASP A 305 -36.82 4.28 3.88
C ASP A 305 -36.69 4.11 5.40
N PRO A 306 -37.82 4.06 6.14
CA PRO A 306 -37.82 3.92 7.59
C PRO A 306 -37.22 2.58 8.12
N SER A 307 -37.02 1.58 7.26
CA SER A 307 -36.39 0.31 7.65
C SER A 307 -34.87 0.41 7.80
N ILE A 308 -34.26 1.47 7.27
CA ILE A 308 -32.82 1.74 7.37
C ILE A 308 -32.48 2.09 8.84
N ALA A 309 -31.40 1.47 9.34
CA ALA A 309 -30.88 1.74 10.68
C ALA A 309 -30.37 3.19 10.80
N PRO A 310 -30.50 3.85 11.97
CA PRO A 310 -29.93 5.17 12.15
C PRO A 310 -28.40 5.11 12.18
N ALA A 311 -27.75 6.02 11.45
CA ALA A 311 -26.33 6.27 11.59
C ALA A 311 -26.07 7.01 12.91
N ALA A 312 -25.03 6.59 13.64
CA ALA A 312 -24.46 7.31 14.77
C ALA A 312 -23.29 8.18 14.31
N ASP A 313 -22.88 9.17 15.12
CA ASP A 313 -21.76 10.05 14.76
C ASP A 313 -20.47 9.29 14.45
N ALA A 314 -20.21 8.18 15.16
CA ALA A 314 -19.03 7.35 14.93
C ALA A 314 -19.07 6.56 13.60
N ASP A 315 -20.23 6.38 13.00
CA ASP A 315 -20.35 5.66 11.72
C ASP A 315 -19.68 6.42 10.57
N TRP A 316 -19.63 7.76 10.63
CA TRP A 316 -18.99 8.60 9.62
C TRP A 316 -17.46 8.47 9.60
N ASP A 317 -16.85 8.08 10.73
CA ASP A 317 -15.41 7.91 10.89
C ASP A 317 -15.01 6.43 10.95
N THR A 318 -15.87 5.52 10.44
CA THR A 318 -15.69 4.08 10.55
C THR A 318 -15.36 3.44 9.20
N GLU A 319 -14.23 2.71 9.13
CA GLU A 319 -13.96 1.73 8.09
C GLU A 319 -14.53 0.38 8.54
N TYR A 320 -15.70 0.00 8.00
CA TYR A 320 -16.42 -1.22 8.42
C TYR A 320 -15.72 -2.51 7.99
N LEU A 321 -15.14 -2.52 6.78
CA LEU A 321 -14.56 -3.73 6.15
C LEU A 321 -15.56 -4.90 6.01
N GLU A 322 -16.84 -4.60 6.09
CA GLU A 322 -17.99 -5.52 6.04
C GLU A 322 -19.05 -4.98 5.06
N ALA A 323 -20.11 -5.75 4.82
CA ALA A 323 -21.23 -5.31 3.99
C ALA A 323 -22.14 -4.30 4.75
N ILE A 324 -21.54 -3.22 5.25
CA ILE A 324 -22.19 -2.12 5.97
C ILE A 324 -21.73 -0.81 5.32
N VAL A 325 -22.62 0.14 5.12
CA VAL A 325 -22.34 1.46 4.57
C VAL A 325 -23.12 2.55 5.29
N SER A 326 -22.47 3.68 5.57
CA SER A 326 -23.16 4.90 6.02
C SER A 326 -23.74 5.64 4.83
N ALA A 327 -24.91 6.26 4.97
CA ALA A 327 -25.55 7.03 3.90
C ALA A 327 -26.11 8.35 4.41
N ALA A 328 -25.86 9.44 3.68
CA ALA A 328 -26.41 10.77 3.97
C ALA A 328 -26.97 11.45 2.71
N ILE A 329 -28.00 12.29 2.91
CA ILE A 329 -28.50 13.22 1.89
C ILE A 329 -27.80 14.56 2.07
N VAL A 330 -27.18 15.08 1.00
CA VAL A 330 -26.45 16.34 1.01
C VAL A 330 -27.03 17.36 0.02
N ASP A 331 -26.83 18.64 0.30
CA ASP A 331 -27.32 19.76 -0.54
C ASP A 331 -26.22 20.16 -1.55
N GLY A 332 -26.04 19.30 -2.58
CA GLY A 332 -25.11 19.55 -3.68
C GLY A 332 -23.65 19.19 -3.39
N VAL A 333 -22.81 19.47 -4.38
CA VAL A 333 -21.40 19.07 -4.40
C VAL A 333 -20.58 19.70 -3.28
N ASP A 334 -20.96 20.92 -2.82
CA ASP A 334 -20.21 21.62 -1.78
C ASP A 334 -20.35 20.97 -0.41
N GLU A 335 -21.54 20.54 -0.05
CA GLU A 335 -21.78 19.83 1.20
C GLU A 335 -21.15 18.43 1.16
N ALA A 336 -21.23 17.75 -0.01
CA ALA A 336 -20.53 16.47 -0.20
C ALA A 336 -19.02 16.60 0.03
N MET A 337 -18.38 17.63 -0.56
CA MET A 337 -16.95 17.88 -0.37
C MET A 337 -16.62 18.26 1.09
N ALA A 338 -17.49 19.01 1.76
CA ALA A 338 -17.32 19.35 3.17
C ALA A 338 -17.41 18.11 4.07
N HIS A 339 -18.36 17.19 3.78
CA HIS A 339 -18.46 15.92 4.49
C HIS A 339 -17.20 15.06 4.30
N ILE A 340 -16.72 14.91 3.05
CA ILE A 340 -15.49 14.18 2.75
C ILE A 340 -14.29 14.80 3.46
N ALA A 341 -14.19 16.12 3.50
CA ALA A 341 -13.09 16.81 4.20
C ALA A 341 -13.12 16.60 5.71
N ALA A 342 -14.30 16.43 6.31
CA ALA A 342 -14.49 16.21 7.75
C ALA A 342 -14.23 14.76 8.17
N HIS A 343 -14.67 13.79 7.36
CA HIS A 343 -14.73 12.36 7.73
C HIS A 343 -13.85 11.44 6.88
N GLY A 344 -13.38 11.90 5.71
CA GLY A 344 -12.57 11.11 4.80
C GLY A 344 -11.16 10.81 5.31
N SER A 345 -10.64 9.67 4.92
CA SER A 345 -9.26 9.23 5.23
C SER A 345 -8.22 9.71 4.21
N HIS A 346 -8.60 10.53 3.26
CA HIS A 346 -7.78 10.93 2.10
C HIS A 346 -7.31 9.75 1.21
N HIS A 347 -8.04 8.63 1.24
CA HIS A 347 -7.67 7.45 0.47
C HIS A 347 -8.26 7.52 -0.94
N THR A 348 -9.57 7.28 -1.09
CA THR A 348 -10.21 7.24 -2.41
C THR A 348 -11.63 7.77 -2.31
N ASP A 349 -11.96 8.77 -3.11
CA ASP A 349 -13.32 9.31 -3.18
C ASP A 349 -13.77 9.42 -4.63
N ALA A 350 -15.07 9.25 -4.86
CA ALA A 350 -15.63 9.26 -6.20
C ALA A 350 -16.91 10.13 -6.30
N ILE A 351 -17.10 10.73 -7.46
CA ILE A 351 -18.35 11.36 -7.86
C ILE A 351 -18.99 10.59 -9.02
N VAL A 352 -20.32 10.41 -8.98
CA VAL A 352 -21.11 9.92 -10.10
C VAL A 352 -21.98 11.08 -10.60
N ALA A 353 -21.74 11.54 -11.82
CA ALA A 353 -22.38 12.72 -12.38
C ALA A 353 -22.31 12.73 -13.92
N GLU A 354 -23.36 13.24 -14.59
CA GLU A 354 -23.31 13.64 -15.99
C GLU A 354 -22.98 15.13 -16.17
N ASP A 355 -23.06 15.93 -15.10
CA ASP A 355 -22.62 17.32 -15.08
C ASP A 355 -21.11 17.41 -14.96
N GLU A 356 -20.44 17.72 -16.08
CA GLU A 356 -18.96 17.90 -16.12
C GLU A 356 -18.48 19.05 -15.22
N GLY A 357 -19.29 20.07 -15.01
CA GLY A 357 -18.94 21.20 -14.15
C GLY A 357 -18.83 20.76 -12.68
N ALA A 358 -19.82 20.02 -12.19
CA ALA A 358 -19.82 19.44 -10.87
C ALA A 358 -18.67 18.41 -10.69
N ALA A 359 -18.47 17.56 -11.69
CA ALA A 359 -17.42 16.56 -11.68
C ALA A 359 -16.02 17.19 -11.63
N ASN A 360 -15.73 18.16 -12.50
CA ASN A 360 -14.44 18.85 -12.52
C ASN A 360 -14.18 19.63 -11.22
N ARG A 361 -15.20 20.22 -10.64
CA ARG A 361 -15.10 20.90 -9.34
C ARG A 361 -14.73 19.90 -8.23
N PHE A 362 -15.40 18.75 -8.17
CA PHE A 362 -15.09 17.68 -7.22
C PHE A 362 -13.67 17.17 -7.40
N LEU A 363 -13.25 16.83 -8.63
CA LEU A 363 -11.90 16.36 -8.94
C LEU A 363 -10.80 17.35 -8.53
N ALA A 364 -11.08 18.65 -8.64
CA ALA A 364 -10.11 19.68 -8.30
C ALA A 364 -10.03 19.98 -6.80
N ALA A 365 -11.12 19.81 -6.05
CA ALA A 365 -11.24 20.27 -4.67
C ALA A 365 -11.05 19.15 -3.63
N VAL A 366 -11.43 17.92 -3.94
CA VAL A 366 -11.27 16.79 -3.01
C VAL A 366 -9.80 16.40 -2.90
N ASP A 367 -9.27 16.45 -1.67
CA ASP A 367 -7.86 16.17 -1.39
C ASP A 367 -7.67 14.71 -0.95
N SER A 368 -7.96 13.77 -1.84
CA SER A 368 -7.70 12.34 -1.63
C SER A 368 -6.59 11.85 -2.55
N ALA A 369 -5.95 10.75 -2.17
CA ALA A 369 -4.86 10.17 -2.96
C ALA A 369 -5.36 9.72 -4.34
N ILE A 370 -6.62 9.30 -4.40
CA ILE A 370 -7.32 8.90 -5.61
C ILE A 370 -8.68 9.59 -5.63
N VAL A 371 -8.98 10.31 -6.70
CA VAL A 371 -10.28 10.95 -6.91
C VAL A 371 -10.81 10.50 -8.27
N LEU A 372 -12.03 9.96 -8.28
CA LEU A 372 -12.60 9.32 -9.46
C LEU A 372 -13.89 9.99 -9.92
N TRP A 373 -14.11 10.01 -11.20
CA TRP A 373 -15.37 10.43 -11.82
C TRP A 373 -15.94 9.25 -12.61
N ASN A 374 -17.21 8.88 -12.30
CA ASN A 374 -17.93 7.79 -12.93
C ASN A 374 -17.19 6.45 -12.90
N ALA A 375 -16.51 6.17 -11.79
CA ALA A 375 -15.80 4.92 -11.58
C ALA A 375 -15.89 4.47 -10.11
N SER A 376 -15.88 3.16 -9.91
CA SER A 376 -15.92 2.54 -8.58
C SER A 376 -14.63 2.81 -7.80
N THR A 377 -14.72 3.08 -6.51
CA THR A 377 -13.56 3.20 -5.61
C THR A 377 -12.73 1.91 -5.54
N GLN A 378 -13.27 0.77 -5.96
CA GLN A 378 -12.57 -0.51 -6.08
C GLN A 378 -11.44 -0.52 -7.14
N PHE A 379 -11.37 0.51 -8.00
CA PHE A 379 -10.21 0.71 -8.88
C PHE A 379 -8.97 1.21 -8.16
N ALA A 380 -9.04 1.53 -6.88
CA ALA A 380 -7.90 1.90 -6.04
C ALA A 380 -6.96 0.71 -5.81
N ASP A 381 -6.22 0.34 -6.84
CA ASP A 381 -5.33 -0.83 -6.90
C ASP A 381 -4.23 -0.60 -7.95
N GLY A 382 -2.98 -0.94 -7.63
CA GLY A 382 -1.85 -0.74 -8.52
C GLY A 382 -1.93 -1.54 -9.82
N GLY A 383 -2.55 -2.72 -9.79
CA GLY A 383 -2.80 -3.52 -10.99
C GLY A 383 -3.78 -2.83 -11.93
N GLU A 384 -4.91 -2.33 -11.38
CA GLU A 384 -5.93 -1.61 -12.16
C GLU A 384 -5.40 -0.28 -12.74
N PHE A 385 -4.44 0.35 -12.07
CA PHE A 385 -3.78 1.57 -12.57
C PHE A 385 -2.64 1.28 -13.57
N GLY A 386 -2.44 0.03 -13.95
CA GLY A 386 -1.41 -0.36 -14.92
C GLY A 386 0.02 -0.31 -14.34
N LEU A 387 0.15 -0.22 -13.01
CA LEU A 387 1.44 -0.20 -12.33
C LEU A 387 2.03 -1.61 -12.11
N GLY A 388 1.26 -2.66 -12.43
CA GLY A 388 1.62 -4.06 -12.35
C GLY A 388 1.61 -4.64 -10.94
N ALA A 389 2.20 -3.96 -9.98
CA ALA A 389 2.21 -4.34 -8.57
C ALA A 389 2.38 -3.10 -7.68
N GLU A 390 2.00 -3.21 -6.42
CA GLU A 390 2.17 -2.14 -5.43
C GLU A 390 2.71 -2.66 -4.10
N ILE A 391 3.49 -1.85 -3.41
CA ILE A 391 3.93 -2.13 -2.04
C ILE A 391 2.86 -1.75 -1.02
N GLY A 392 1.91 -0.92 -1.42
CA GLY A 392 0.79 -0.40 -0.65
C GLY A 392 0.25 0.89 -1.24
N ILE A 393 -0.83 1.41 -0.64
CA ILE A 393 -1.38 2.72 -0.96
C ILE A 393 -0.93 3.71 0.11
N ALA A 394 -0.61 4.93 -0.27
CA ALA A 394 -0.23 5.99 0.64
C ALA A 394 -1.15 7.19 0.51
N THR A 395 -1.59 7.73 1.64
CA THR A 395 -2.46 8.91 1.68
C THR A 395 -1.72 10.21 2.03
N GLY A 396 -0.48 10.08 2.52
CA GLY A 396 0.37 11.22 2.86
C GLY A 396 0.69 12.10 1.65
N ARG A 397 0.88 13.41 1.89
CA ARG A 397 1.19 14.38 0.81
C ARG A 397 2.64 14.37 0.37
N LEU A 398 3.54 13.82 1.20
CA LEU A 398 4.98 13.81 0.89
C LEU A 398 5.39 12.47 0.31
N HIS A 399 6.29 12.53 -0.66
CA HIS A 399 6.90 11.55 -1.50
C HIS A 399 5.91 10.94 -2.50
N ALA A 400 5.42 9.68 -2.32
CA ALA A 400 4.46 9.04 -3.20
C ALA A 400 3.06 9.05 -2.57
N ARG A 401 2.01 9.22 -3.38
CA ARG A 401 0.60 9.23 -2.96
C ARG A 401 -0.21 8.34 -3.91
N GLY A 402 -1.22 7.65 -3.39
CA GLY A 402 -1.97 6.62 -4.12
C GLY A 402 -1.24 5.26 -4.10
N PRO A 403 -1.50 4.38 -5.07
CA PRO A 403 -0.81 3.10 -5.19
C PRO A 403 0.69 3.30 -5.41
N VAL A 404 1.51 2.74 -4.52
CA VAL A 404 2.96 2.90 -4.55
C VAL A 404 3.61 1.69 -5.22
N ALA A 405 4.00 1.87 -6.46
CA ALA A 405 4.73 0.91 -7.27
C ALA A 405 6.23 1.28 -7.37
N LEU A 406 6.92 0.75 -8.38
CA LEU A 406 8.36 0.93 -8.55
C LEU A 406 8.81 2.40 -8.57
N GLU A 407 8.07 3.29 -9.24
CA GLU A 407 8.41 4.72 -9.27
C GLU A 407 8.35 5.36 -7.89
N GLY A 408 7.35 5.00 -7.08
CA GLY A 408 7.20 5.48 -5.71
C GLY A 408 8.29 4.99 -4.76
N LEU A 409 9.06 3.96 -5.15
CA LEU A 409 10.24 3.46 -4.42
C LEU A 409 11.54 4.12 -4.90
N THR A 410 11.45 5.22 -5.66
CA THR A 410 12.58 6.02 -6.12
C THR A 410 12.45 7.48 -5.69
N THR A 411 13.55 8.19 -5.65
CA THR A 411 13.62 9.64 -5.59
C THR A 411 14.38 10.16 -6.82
N TYR A 412 14.89 11.38 -6.83
CA TYR A 412 15.68 11.90 -7.93
C TYR A 412 16.89 12.69 -7.46
N LYS A 413 17.89 12.80 -8.34
CA LYS A 413 18.98 13.74 -8.19
C LYS A 413 19.05 14.69 -9.39
N TRP A 414 19.62 15.87 -9.17
CA TRP A 414 19.97 16.79 -10.25
C TRP A 414 21.32 16.40 -10.86
N VAL A 415 21.35 16.31 -12.18
CA VAL A 415 22.56 16.10 -12.97
C VAL A 415 22.80 17.33 -13.81
N GLY A 416 23.91 18.02 -13.56
CA GLY A 416 24.34 19.19 -14.34
C GLY A 416 25.43 18.82 -15.35
N ARG A 417 25.27 19.24 -16.60
CA ARG A 417 26.30 19.14 -17.64
C ARG A 417 26.64 20.53 -18.15
N GLY A 418 27.88 20.94 -17.95
CA GLY A 418 28.41 22.25 -18.35
C GLY A 418 29.63 22.15 -19.26
N THR A 419 30.07 23.29 -19.75
CA THR A 419 31.26 23.49 -20.56
C THR A 419 32.17 24.57 -19.94
N GLY A 420 32.11 24.76 -18.61
CA GLY A 420 32.90 25.75 -17.88
C GLY A 420 32.11 26.97 -17.39
N GLN A 421 30.77 26.87 -17.29
CA GLN A 421 29.92 27.94 -16.74
C GLN A 421 30.28 28.25 -15.29
N VAL A 422 30.43 29.53 -14.98
CA VAL A 422 30.61 30.06 -13.61
C VAL A 422 29.45 31.00 -13.25
N ARG A 423 29.14 31.12 -11.95
CA ARG A 423 28.22 32.17 -11.50
C ARG A 423 28.96 33.52 -11.56
N PRO A 424 28.35 34.57 -12.15
CA PRO A 424 28.91 35.91 -12.04
C PRO A 424 28.99 36.36 -10.57
N CYS A 425 30.01 37.14 -10.23
CA CYS A 425 30.22 37.77 -8.93
C CYS A 425 29.13 38.78 -8.63
#